data_4f8a9a8f77c674e381b0115fdc84aacd
#
_entry.id   4f8a9a8f77c674e381b0115fdc84aacd
#
_cell.length_a   1.000
_cell.length_b   1.000
_cell.length_c   1.000
_cell.angle_alpha   90.00
_cell.angle_beta   90.00
_cell.angle_gamma   90.00
#
_symmetry.space_group_name_H-M   'P 1'
#
loop_
_entity.id
_entity.type
_entity.pdbx_description
1 polymer ?
#
loop_
_entity_poly.entity_id
_entity_poly.type
_entity_poly.pdbx_seq_one_letter_code
_entity_poly.pdbx_strand_id
1 'polypeptide(L)'
;MLIETELTPNPATIKFLPGRLVMENGTRDFADPEEAAASPLAEALFNLGDVTGVFFGREFISVTAAPGVEWPTLKPDVLGILLDHFSANMPLFHSPSAGFSVPAAAEELPLDDPADAEIVDQIKELIETRVRPAVANDGGDIVYRGFQKGVVYLQMQGACAGCPSSSATLKNGIEQLLKHYVPEVSEVRAA
;
A
#
# COMPACT_ATOMS: atom_id res chain seq x y z
N MET A 1 24.07 -6.43 -6.65
CA MET A 1 22.93 -5.60 -6.22
C MET A 1 22.67 -5.91 -4.75
N LEU A 2 22.50 -4.92 -3.88
CA LEU A 2 22.16 -5.11 -2.48
C LEU A 2 20.70 -4.73 -2.27
N ILE A 3 19.92 -5.59 -1.63
CA ILE A 3 18.54 -5.29 -1.22
C ILE A 3 18.56 -5.12 0.30
N GLU A 4 18.25 -3.92 0.76
CA GLU A 4 18.10 -3.63 2.17
C GLU A 4 16.70 -4.03 2.65
N THR A 5 16.57 -4.28 3.95
CA THR A 5 15.28 -4.65 4.55
C THR A 5 15.00 -3.82 5.78
N GLU A 6 13.78 -3.33 5.89
CA GLU A 6 13.27 -2.57 7.04
C GLU A 6 12.07 -3.27 7.66
N LEU A 7 12.01 -3.23 8.97
CA LEU A 7 10.84 -3.69 9.71
C LEU A 7 9.72 -2.64 9.55
N THR A 8 8.50 -3.11 9.48
CA THR A 8 7.31 -2.26 9.48
C THR A 8 6.58 -2.33 10.82
N PRO A 9 5.65 -1.42 11.10
CA PRO A 9 4.78 -1.53 12.29
C PRO A 9 3.91 -2.79 12.30
N ASN A 10 3.71 -3.40 11.12
CA ASN A 10 3.07 -4.70 10.99
C ASN A 10 4.12 -5.82 11.09
N PRO A 11 4.14 -6.61 12.16
CA PRO A 11 5.16 -7.67 12.36
C PRO A 11 5.09 -8.79 11.31
N ALA A 12 3.96 -8.94 10.62
CA ALA A 12 3.81 -9.89 9.51
C ALA A 12 4.37 -9.36 8.19
N THR A 13 4.78 -8.09 8.11
CA THR A 13 5.24 -7.45 6.88
C THR A 13 6.67 -6.94 7.00
N ILE A 14 7.50 -7.25 6.01
CA ILE A 14 8.84 -6.64 5.84
C ILE A 14 8.86 -5.83 4.56
N LYS A 15 9.52 -4.69 4.64
CA LYS A 15 9.79 -3.76 3.53
C LYS A 15 11.17 -4.06 2.96
N PHE A 16 11.25 -4.26 1.66
CA PHE A 16 12.46 -4.54 0.89
C PHE A 16 12.78 -3.35 0.00
N LEU A 17 14.02 -2.87 0.06
CA LEU A 17 14.50 -1.73 -0.71
C LEU A 17 15.57 -2.21 -1.73
N PRO A 18 15.19 -2.35 -3.01
CA PRO A 18 16.12 -2.81 -4.03
C PRO A 18 17.15 -1.74 -4.46
N GLY A 19 17.10 -0.54 -3.87
CA GLY A 19 18.01 0.56 -4.20
C GLY A 19 17.77 1.15 -5.59
N ARG A 20 16.58 0.95 -6.14
CA ARG A 20 16.14 1.47 -7.45
C ARG A 20 14.64 1.72 -7.46
N LEU A 21 14.21 2.50 -8.44
CA LEU A 21 12.79 2.74 -8.67
C LEU A 21 12.09 1.41 -8.99
N VAL A 22 11.01 1.12 -8.26
CA VAL A 22 10.11 -0.03 -8.47
C VAL A 22 8.92 0.40 -9.32
N MET A 23 8.17 1.42 -8.86
CA MET A 23 7.03 1.99 -9.57
C MET A 23 7.33 3.41 -10.01
N GLU A 24 7.16 3.73 -11.29
CA GLU A 24 7.33 5.11 -11.78
C GLU A 24 6.22 6.03 -11.29
N ASN A 25 4.98 5.51 -11.28
CA ASN A 25 3.79 6.25 -10.86
C ASN A 25 2.89 5.36 -10.02
N GLY A 26 2.34 5.93 -8.95
CA GLY A 26 1.39 5.26 -8.07
C GLY A 26 2.00 4.13 -7.25
N THR A 27 1.14 3.27 -6.79
CA THR A 27 1.44 2.07 -6.00
C THR A 27 0.53 0.93 -6.46
N ARG A 28 0.92 -0.31 -6.19
CA ARG A 28 0.10 -1.48 -6.51
C ARG A 28 0.08 -2.45 -5.34
N ASP A 29 -1.11 -2.79 -4.89
CA ASP A 29 -1.36 -3.81 -3.88
C ASP A 29 -1.86 -5.09 -4.54
N PHE A 30 -1.39 -6.22 -4.05
CA PHE A 30 -1.81 -7.55 -4.46
C PHE A 30 -2.24 -8.29 -3.18
N ALA A 31 -3.53 -8.44 -3.01
CA ALA A 31 -4.11 -9.08 -1.83
C ALA A 31 -4.31 -10.59 -2.00
N ASP A 32 -4.23 -11.08 -3.23
CA ASP A 32 -4.42 -12.48 -3.57
C ASP A 32 -3.58 -12.92 -4.80
N PRO A 33 -3.45 -14.24 -5.03
CA PRO A 33 -2.72 -14.78 -6.17
C PRO A 33 -3.32 -14.44 -7.54
N GLU A 34 -4.63 -14.19 -7.63
CA GLU A 34 -5.29 -13.84 -8.90
C GLU A 34 -4.86 -12.45 -9.35
N GLU A 35 -4.80 -11.50 -8.42
CA GLU A 35 -4.26 -10.16 -8.68
C GLU A 35 -2.76 -10.20 -8.99
N ALA A 36 -2.02 -11.08 -8.31
CA ALA A 36 -0.58 -11.26 -8.50
C ALA A 36 -0.21 -11.73 -9.92
N ALA A 37 -1.12 -12.41 -10.63
CA ALA A 37 -0.92 -12.85 -12.01
C ALA A 37 -0.66 -11.68 -13.00
N ALA A 38 -0.95 -10.44 -12.61
CA ALA A 38 -0.61 -9.25 -13.42
C ALA A 38 0.89 -8.92 -13.41
N SER A 39 1.65 -9.46 -12.44
CA SER A 39 3.07 -9.17 -12.23
C SER A 39 3.89 -10.44 -12.05
N PRO A 40 4.90 -10.71 -12.90
CA PRO A 40 5.76 -11.88 -12.75
C PRO A 40 6.47 -11.91 -11.39
N LEU A 41 6.76 -10.75 -10.81
CA LEU A 41 7.39 -10.66 -9.50
C LEU A 41 6.40 -11.00 -8.37
N ALA A 42 5.20 -10.43 -8.41
CA ALA A 42 4.17 -10.73 -7.41
C ALA A 42 3.76 -12.20 -7.47
N GLU A 43 3.56 -12.74 -8.67
CA GLU A 43 3.25 -14.16 -8.87
C GLU A 43 4.33 -15.07 -8.29
N ALA A 44 5.62 -14.78 -8.55
CA ALA A 44 6.72 -15.57 -8.00
C ALA A 44 6.76 -15.52 -6.46
N LEU A 45 6.46 -14.38 -5.84
CA LEU A 45 6.39 -14.25 -4.39
C LEU A 45 5.20 -15.03 -3.80
N PHE A 46 4.03 -14.97 -4.39
CA PHE A 46 2.86 -15.75 -3.93
C PHE A 46 3.06 -17.26 -4.12
N ASN A 47 3.82 -17.68 -5.14
CA ASN A 47 4.14 -19.10 -5.36
C ASN A 47 5.01 -19.73 -4.26
N LEU A 48 5.61 -18.95 -3.35
CA LEU A 48 6.23 -19.46 -2.14
C LEU A 48 5.23 -20.15 -1.20
N GLY A 49 3.93 -19.81 -1.31
CA GLY A 49 2.85 -20.37 -0.48
C GLY A 49 2.72 -19.75 0.91
N ASP A 50 3.76 -19.07 1.37
CA ASP A 50 3.87 -18.45 2.70
C ASP A 50 3.66 -16.93 2.67
N VAL A 51 3.24 -16.37 1.51
CA VAL A 51 2.98 -14.95 1.28
C VAL A 51 1.50 -14.74 1.07
N THR A 52 0.94 -13.77 1.78
CA THR A 52 -0.49 -13.39 1.71
C THR A 52 -0.73 -12.00 1.18
N GLY A 53 0.32 -11.21 0.95
CA GLY A 53 0.21 -9.88 0.38
C GLY A 53 1.53 -9.39 -0.16
N VAL A 54 1.48 -8.70 -1.29
CA VAL A 54 2.63 -8.03 -1.91
C VAL A 54 2.20 -6.62 -2.30
N PHE A 55 3.00 -5.64 -1.91
CA PHE A 55 2.74 -4.24 -2.21
C PHE A 55 3.95 -3.62 -2.90
N PHE A 56 3.73 -2.97 -4.02
CA PHE A 56 4.74 -2.21 -4.74
C PHE A 56 4.58 -0.73 -4.46
N GLY A 57 5.56 -0.16 -3.76
CA GLY A 57 5.72 1.28 -3.61
C GLY A 57 6.66 1.85 -4.67
N ARG A 58 6.97 3.13 -4.54
CA ARG A 58 7.82 3.82 -5.52
C ARG A 58 9.25 3.26 -5.57
N GLU A 59 9.86 3.01 -4.42
CA GLU A 59 11.26 2.58 -4.28
C GLU A 59 11.40 1.37 -3.35
N PHE A 60 10.29 0.72 -3.02
CA PHE A 60 10.26 -0.42 -2.12
C PHE A 60 9.18 -1.43 -2.48
N ILE A 61 9.33 -2.61 -1.92
CA ILE A 61 8.34 -3.69 -2.00
C ILE A 61 8.07 -4.15 -0.57
N SER A 62 6.80 -4.19 -0.18
CA SER A 62 6.39 -4.80 1.09
C SER A 62 5.82 -6.19 0.84
N VAL A 63 6.27 -7.16 1.61
CA VAL A 63 5.79 -8.53 1.54
C VAL A 63 5.20 -8.91 2.89
N THR A 64 3.99 -9.44 2.87
CA THR A 64 3.27 -9.88 4.08
C THR A 64 3.27 -11.40 4.13
N ALA A 65 3.80 -11.94 5.23
CA ALA A 65 3.84 -13.37 5.49
C ALA A 65 2.48 -13.91 5.96
N ALA A 66 2.21 -15.16 5.66
CA ALA A 66 1.04 -15.88 6.16
C ALA A 66 1.11 -16.03 7.70
N PRO A 67 -0.06 -16.14 8.36
CA PRO A 67 -0.09 -16.36 9.82
C PRO A 67 0.70 -17.62 10.23
N GLY A 68 1.59 -17.46 11.19
CA GLY A 68 2.43 -18.56 11.71
C GLY A 68 3.73 -18.79 10.95
N VAL A 69 3.99 -18.07 9.87
CA VAL A 69 5.27 -18.11 9.15
C VAL A 69 6.27 -17.18 9.81
N GLU A 70 7.48 -17.68 10.03
CA GLU A 70 8.56 -16.90 10.63
C GLU A 70 9.45 -16.28 9.55
N TRP A 71 9.72 -14.98 9.67
CA TRP A 71 10.54 -14.21 8.74
C TRP A 71 11.97 -14.76 8.55
N PRO A 72 12.67 -15.30 9.56
CA PRO A 72 13.99 -15.89 9.35
C PRO A 72 14.01 -16.99 8.30
N THR A 73 12.90 -17.71 8.13
CA THR A 73 12.77 -18.78 7.13
C THR A 73 12.38 -18.23 5.75
N LEU A 74 11.39 -17.33 5.71
CA LEU A 74 10.84 -16.80 4.46
C LEU A 74 11.72 -15.73 3.78
N LYS A 75 12.41 -14.92 4.57
CA LYS A 75 13.20 -13.78 4.09
C LYS A 75 14.26 -14.13 3.04
N PRO A 76 15.06 -15.22 3.19
CA PRO A 76 16.05 -15.62 2.18
C PRO A 76 15.41 -15.93 0.82
N ASP A 77 14.24 -16.59 0.81
CA ASP A 77 13.54 -16.98 -0.41
C ASP A 77 12.99 -15.74 -1.13
N VAL A 78 12.37 -14.81 -0.37
CA VAL A 78 11.94 -13.52 -0.90
C VAL A 78 13.11 -12.72 -1.49
N LEU A 79 14.23 -12.63 -0.78
CA LEU A 79 15.43 -11.95 -1.27
C LEU A 79 15.97 -12.59 -2.55
N GLY A 80 15.97 -13.93 -2.64
CA GLY A 80 16.37 -14.65 -3.85
C GLY A 80 15.53 -14.26 -5.06
N ILE A 81 14.20 -14.30 -4.92
CA ILE A 81 13.27 -13.91 -5.99
C ILE A 81 13.47 -12.45 -6.42
N LEU A 82 13.58 -11.54 -5.45
CA LEU A 82 13.80 -10.12 -5.75
C LEU A 82 15.14 -9.90 -6.48
N LEU A 83 16.21 -10.54 -6.01
CA LEU A 83 17.54 -10.45 -6.64
C LEU A 83 17.51 -10.96 -8.07
N ASP A 84 16.92 -12.12 -8.33
CA ASP A 84 16.81 -12.73 -9.63
C ASP A 84 16.01 -11.82 -10.59
N HIS A 85 14.85 -11.34 -10.15
CA HIS A 85 13.98 -10.47 -10.93
C HIS A 85 14.70 -9.18 -11.36
N PHE A 86 15.29 -8.47 -10.40
CA PHE A 86 15.95 -7.19 -10.66
C PHE A 86 17.30 -7.33 -11.38
N SER A 87 18.04 -8.41 -11.15
CA SER A 87 19.30 -8.69 -11.87
C SER A 87 19.06 -9.05 -13.31
N ALA A 88 17.98 -9.77 -13.61
CA ALA A 88 17.56 -10.10 -14.96
C ALA A 88 16.85 -8.93 -15.68
N ASN A 89 16.63 -7.79 -15.00
CA ASN A 89 15.83 -6.66 -15.51
C ASN A 89 14.47 -7.10 -16.07
N MET A 90 13.81 -8.01 -15.40
CA MET A 90 12.48 -8.46 -15.80
C MET A 90 11.46 -7.34 -15.64
N PRO A 91 10.44 -7.29 -16.52
CA PRO A 91 9.38 -6.29 -16.39
C PRO A 91 8.58 -6.53 -15.11
N LEU A 92 8.17 -5.45 -14.45
CA LEU A 92 7.39 -5.53 -13.22
C LEU A 92 5.97 -6.06 -13.48
N PHE A 93 5.42 -5.80 -14.67
CA PHE A 93 4.08 -6.24 -15.10
C PHE A 93 4.16 -6.94 -16.45
N HIS A 94 3.27 -7.92 -16.67
CA HIS A 94 3.13 -8.61 -17.95
C HIS A 94 2.66 -7.69 -19.08
N SER A 95 1.88 -6.66 -18.76
CA SER A 95 1.43 -5.63 -19.69
C SER A 95 1.61 -4.24 -19.08
N PRO A 96 2.00 -3.24 -19.88
CA PRO A 96 2.17 -1.86 -19.38
C PRO A 96 0.91 -1.28 -18.74
N SER A 97 -0.27 -1.73 -19.15
CA SER A 97 -1.57 -1.32 -18.59
C SER A 97 -1.92 -1.99 -17.26
N ALA A 98 -1.27 -3.10 -16.91
CA ALA A 98 -1.56 -3.82 -15.66
C ALA A 98 -1.13 -3.04 -14.40
N GLY A 99 -0.15 -2.14 -14.52
CA GLY A 99 0.28 -1.26 -13.43
C GLY A 99 -0.73 -0.15 -13.07
N PHE A 100 -1.67 0.13 -13.95
CA PHE A 100 -2.68 1.20 -13.77
C PHE A 100 -4.08 0.68 -13.43
N SER A 101 -4.24 -0.60 -13.13
CA SER A 101 -5.55 -1.10 -12.72
C SER A 101 -5.93 -0.50 -11.38
N VAL A 102 -6.88 0.42 -11.42
CA VAL A 102 -7.67 0.76 -10.24
C VAL A 102 -8.34 -0.56 -9.80
N PRO A 103 -8.27 -0.97 -8.53
CA PRO A 103 -8.92 -2.19 -8.08
C PRO A 103 -10.38 -2.20 -8.53
N ALA A 104 -10.80 -3.27 -9.20
CA ALA A 104 -12.17 -3.41 -9.73
C ALA A 104 -13.24 -3.61 -8.63
N ALA A 105 -12.85 -3.65 -7.38
CA ALA A 105 -13.76 -3.61 -6.22
C ALA A 105 -13.97 -2.15 -5.77
N ALA A 106 -14.40 -1.27 -6.69
CA ALA A 106 -15.10 -0.09 -6.30
C ALA A 106 -16.54 -0.52 -5.95
N GLU A 107 -16.78 -0.99 -4.73
CA GLU A 107 -18.07 -0.72 -4.13
C GLU A 107 -18.36 0.76 -4.34
N GLU A 108 -19.57 1.11 -4.74
CA GLU A 108 -19.98 2.50 -4.97
C GLU A 108 -19.81 3.29 -3.65
N LEU A 109 -18.59 3.76 -3.43
CA LEU A 109 -18.31 4.68 -2.33
C LEU A 109 -18.99 6.01 -2.64
N PRO A 110 -19.44 6.73 -1.60
CA PRO A 110 -20.13 7.99 -1.81
C PRO A 110 -19.25 8.90 -2.66
N LEU A 111 -19.80 9.33 -3.80
CA LEU A 111 -19.20 10.35 -4.65
C LEU A 111 -19.08 11.63 -3.83
N ASP A 112 -17.94 12.30 -3.98
CA ASP A 112 -17.74 13.62 -3.39
C ASP A 112 -18.89 14.55 -3.76
N ASP A 113 -19.45 15.28 -2.78
CA ASP A 113 -20.47 16.29 -3.07
C ASP A 113 -19.78 17.45 -3.81
N PRO A 114 -20.30 17.90 -4.96
CA PRO A 114 -19.76 19.08 -5.66
C PRO A 114 -19.68 20.33 -4.80
N ALA A 115 -20.53 20.44 -3.77
CA ALA A 115 -20.50 21.56 -2.82
C ALA A 115 -19.26 21.54 -1.92
N ASP A 116 -18.65 20.38 -1.73
CA ASP A 116 -17.47 20.15 -0.85
C ASP A 116 -16.15 20.10 -1.64
N ALA A 117 -16.14 20.49 -2.93
CA ALA A 117 -14.97 20.35 -3.81
C ALA A 117 -13.70 20.99 -3.24
N GLU A 118 -13.78 22.18 -2.64
CA GLU A 118 -12.64 22.86 -2.01
C GLU A 118 -12.12 22.09 -0.79
N ILE A 119 -13.02 21.50 0.00
CA ILE A 119 -12.69 20.67 1.17
C ILE A 119 -12.00 19.39 0.70
N VAL A 120 -12.53 18.76 -0.34
CA VAL A 120 -11.97 17.53 -0.93
C VAL A 120 -10.57 17.79 -1.49
N ASP A 121 -10.33 18.91 -2.16
CA ASP A 121 -9.01 19.26 -2.67
C ASP A 121 -8.00 19.48 -1.55
N GLN A 122 -8.38 20.14 -0.47
CA GLN A 122 -7.53 20.29 0.72
C GLN A 122 -7.22 18.94 1.39
N ILE A 123 -8.22 18.05 1.50
CA ILE A 123 -8.02 16.71 2.04
C ILE A 123 -7.04 15.92 1.17
N LYS A 124 -7.21 15.92 -0.14
CA LYS A 124 -6.31 15.24 -1.09
C LYS A 124 -4.88 15.78 -1.00
N GLU A 125 -4.71 17.10 -0.96
CA GLU A 125 -3.40 17.73 -0.81
C GLU A 125 -2.70 17.32 0.49
N LEU A 126 -3.41 17.31 1.62
CA LEU A 126 -2.87 16.88 2.90
C LEU A 126 -2.48 15.40 2.90
N ILE A 127 -3.30 14.55 2.29
CA ILE A 127 -2.99 13.13 2.13
C ILE A 127 -1.72 12.97 1.30
N GLU A 128 -1.61 13.60 0.16
CA GLU A 128 -0.45 13.49 -0.74
C GLU A 128 0.84 14.03 -0.11
N THR A 129 0.77 15.17 0.56
CA THR A 129 1.97 15.89 1.02
C THR A 129 2.44 15.47 2.40
N ARG A 130 1.54 14.98 3.26
CA ARG A 130 1.84 14.67 4.65
C ARG A 130 1.60 13.24 5.05
N VAL A 131 0.48 12.65 4.61
CA VAL A 131 0.08 11.32 5.04
C VAL A 131 0.83 10.24 4.25
N ARG A 132 0.81 10.29 2.93
CA ARG A 132 1.44 9.29 2.07
C ARG A 132 2.93 9.11 2.32
N PRO A 133 3.75 10.18 2.48
CA PRO A 133 5.16 10.01 2.80
C PRO A 133 5.41 9.28 4.12
N ALA A 134 4.61 9.57 5.15
CA ALA A 134 4.72 8.90 6.44
C ALA A 134 4.33 7.41 6.34
N VAL A 135 3.24 7.12 5.65
CA VAL A 135 2.74 5.75 5.44
C VAL A 135 3.68 4.93 4.55
N ALA A 136 4.33 5.55 3.56
CA ALA A 136 5.35 4.90 2.74
C ALA A 136 6.59 4.49 3.57
N ASN A 137 6.97 5.27 4.57
CA ASN A 137 8.02 4.87 5.51
C ASN A 137 7.65 3.60 6.27
N ASP A 138 6.37 3.43 6.59
CA ASP A 138 5.83 2.25 7.26
C ASP A 138 5.55 1.08 6.30
N GLY A 139 5.89 1.21 5.02
CA GLY A 139 5.78 0.14 4.02
C GLY A 139 4.38 -0.04 3.42
N GLY A 140 3.54 0.98 3.48
CA GLY A 140 2.20 0.97 2.90
C GLY A 140 1.86 2.22 2.10
N ASP A 141 0.59 2.36 1.76
CA ASP A 141 0.02 3.55 1.13
C ASP A 141 -1.42 3.78 1.59
N ILE A 142 -1.93 4.97 1.31
CA ILE A 142 -3.30 5.36 1.56
C ILE A 142 -3.89 5.98 0.30
N VAL A 143 -5.06 5.48 -0.08
CA VAL A 143 -5.83 5.98 -1.21
C VAL A 143 -7.09 6.67 -0.70
N TYR A 144 -7.29 7.92 -1.13
CA TYR A 144 -8.54 8.63 -0.91
C TYR A 144 -9.67 7.99 -1.72
N ARG A 145 -10.82 7.75 -1.08
CA ARG A 145 -11.98 7.11 -1.70
C ARG A 145 -13.20 8.01 -1.78
N GLY A 146 -13.35 8.95 -0.86
CA GLY A 146 -14.47 9.89 -0.87
C GLY A 146 -14.61 10.70 0.42
N PHE A 147 -15.43 11.74 0.33
CA PHE A 147 -15.82 12.58 1.45
C PHE A 147 -17.32 12.82 1.45
N GLN A 148 -17.99 12.51 2.56
CA GLN A 148 -19.41 12.73 2.70
C GLN A 148 -19.78 13.08 4.15
N LYS A 149 -20.51 14.18 4.32
CA LYS A 149 -21.04 14.61 5.64
C LYS A 149 -20.00 14.66 6.76
N GLY A 150 -18.80 15.14 6.43
CA GLY A 150 -17.69 15.22 7.39
C GLY A 150 -16.93 13.91 7.60
N VAL A 151 -17.27 12.83 6.90
CA VAL A 151 -16.57 11.55 6.96
C VAL A 151 -15.66 11.39 5.75
N VAL A 152 -14.37 11.18 5.99
CA VAL A 152 -13.38 10.87 4.95
C VAL A 152 -13.22 9.35 4.86
N TYR A 153 -13.35 8.83 3.66
CA TYR A 153 -13.16 7.41 3.37
C TYR A 153 -11.77 7.20 2.76
N LEU A 154 -10.97 6.35 3.40
CA LEU A 154 -9.61 6.03 3.00
C LEU A 154 -9.44 4.52 2.87
N GLN A 155 -8.73 4.08 1.85
CA GLN A 155 -8.30 2.68 1.72
C GLN A 155 -6.82 2.58 2.09
N MET A 156 -6.52 1.70 3.03
CA MET A 156 -5.15 1.39 3.43
C MET A 156 -4.62 0.22 2.60
N GLN A 157 -3.34 0.30 2.20
CA GLN A 157 -2.67 -0.70 1.37
C GLN A 157 -1.32 -1.09 1.96
N GLY A 158 -0.79 -2.24 1.55
CA GLY A 158 0.50 -2.76 2.00
C GLY A 158 0.54 -3.07 3.50
N ALA A 159 1.63 -2.72 4.17
CA ALA A 159 1.82 -2.98 5.60
C ALA A 159 0.74 -2.36 6.51
N CYS A 160 0.06 -1.32 6.04
CA CYS A 160 -1.01 -0.64 6.78
C CYS A 160 -2.34 -1.39 6.70
N ALA A 161 -2.52 -2.27 5.73
CA ALA A 161 -3.68 -3.14 5.62
C ALA A 161 -3.53 -4.36 6.56
N GLY A 162 -4.60 -4.80 7.16
CA GLY A 162 -4.66 -6.08 7.89
C GLY A 162 -4.05 -6.11 9.29
N CYS A 163 -3.48 -5.04 9.81
CA CYS A 163 -2.99 -5.00 11.19
C CYS A 163 -3.91 -4.15 12.09
N PRO A 164 -4.74 -4.75 12.97
CA PRO A 164 -5.73 -4.02 13.76
C PRO A 164 -5.13 -2.94 14.67
N SER A 165 -3.93 -3.17 15.21
CA SER A 165 -3.29 -2.22 16.13
C SER A 165 -2.64 -1.03 15.41
N SER A 166 -1.98 -1.26 14.29
CA SER A 166 -1.36 -0.19 13.49
C SER A 166 -2.39 0.60 12.70
N SER A 167 -3.41 -0.06 12.14
CA SER A 167 -4.48 0.64 11.40
C SER A 167 -5.30 1.55 12.30
N ALA A 168 -5.60 1.18 13.54
CA ALA A 168 -6.31 2.04 14.47
C ALA A 168 -5.48 3.27 14.87
N THR A 169 -4.20 3.09 15.16
CA THR A 169 -3.30 4.20 15.51
C THR A 169 -3.09 5.15 14.34
N LEU A 170 -2.87 4.60 13.15
CA LEU A 170 -2.70 5.37 11.93
C LEU A 170 -3.97 6.13 11.57
N LYS A 171 -5.13 5.47 11.61
CA LYS A 171 -6.44 6.11 11.40
C LYS A 171 -6.64 7.30 12.33
N ASN A 172 -6.40 7.12 13.63
CA ASN A 172 -6.55 8.18 14.61
C ASN A 172 -5.58 9.34 14.37
N GLY A 173 -4.34 9.05 13.99
CA GLY A 173 -3.35 10.07 13.65
C GLY A 173 -3.75 10.89 12.42
N ILE A 174 -4.24 10.21 11.38
CA ILE A 174 -4.74 10.87 10.15
C ILE A 174 -6.00 11.69 10.46
N GLU A 175 -6.92 11.15 11.24
CA GLU A 175 -8.13 11.87 11.64
C GLU A 175 -7.81 13.16 12.41
N GLN A 176 -6.88 13.11 13.37
CA GLN A 176 -6.43 14.30 14.09
C GLN A 176 -5.74 15.31 13.17
N LEU A 177 -4.91 14.85 12.25
CA LEU A 177 -4.25 15.71 11.28
C LEU A 177 -5.27 16.40 10.36
N LEU A 178 -6.20 15.64 9.81
CA LEU A 178 -7.23 16.21 8.92
C LEU A 178 -8.13 17.19 9.69
N LYS A 179 -8.61 16.84 10.88
CA LYS A 179 -9.41 17.76 11.73
C LYS A 179 -8.69 19.06 12.08
N HIS A 180 -7.37 19.00 12.22
CA HIS A 180 -6.58 20.18 12.54
C HIS A 180 -6.51 21.18 11.39
N TYR A 181 -6.40 20.69 10.15
CA TYR A 181 -6.29 21.54 8.95
C TYR A 181 -7.61 21.75 8.23
N VAL A 182 -8.55 20.83 8.35
CA VAL A 182 -9.87 20.83 7.73
C VAL A 182 -10.92 20.58 8.80
N PRO A 183 -11.43 21.63 9.46
CA PRO A 183 -12.38 21.51 10.59
C PRO A 183 -13.70 20.81 10.22
N GLU A 184 -14.04 20.78 8.95
CA GLU A 184 -15.22 20.09 8.40
C GLU A 184 -15.13 18.56 8.51
N VAL A 185 -13.92 18.03 8.68
CA VAL A 185 -13.71 16.59 8.89
C VAL A 185 -14.07 16.23 10.33
N SER A 186 -15.06 15.36 10.49
CA SER A 186 -15.52 14.85 11.78
C SER A 186 -14.96 13.46 12.10
N GLU A 187 -14.78 12.62 11.08
CA GLU A 187 -14.34 11.24 11.24
C GLU A 187 -13.56 10.76 9.99
N VAL A 188 -12.65 9.82 10.20
CA VAL A 188 -11.99 9.05 9.13
C VAL A 188 -12.43 7.60 9.23
N ARG A 189 -12.82 6.99 8.11
CA ARG A 189 -13.20 5.57 8.00
C ARG A 189 -12.33 4.86 6.98
N ALA A 190 -12.00 3.60 7.29
CA ALA A 190 -11.46 2.69 6.31
C ALA A 190 -12.59 2.25 5.36
N ALA A 191 -12.30 2.28 4.05
CA ALA A 191 -13.19 1.82 2.99
C ALA A 191 -12.78 0.41 2.56
#